data_b2c3ef9762f37658d609615a7d3e1571
#
_entry.id   b2c3ef9762f37658d609615a7d3e1571
#
_cell.length_a   1.000
_cell.length_b   1.000
_cell.length_c   1.000
_cell.angle_alpha   90.00
_cell.angle_beta   90.00
_cell.angle_gamma   90.00
#
_symmetry.space_group_name_H-M   'P 1'
#
loop_
_entity.id
_entity.type
_entity.pdbx_description
1 polymer ?
#
loop_
_entity_poly.entity_id
_entity_poly.type
_entity_poly.pdbx_seq_one_letter_code
_entity_poly.pdbx_strand_id
1 'polypeptide(L)'
;NFYYRVFAPVIYFFYILLYPIARLTTLISQGILRLLGRRVDVSGPEPVFNRDDLAALLETNNTEQHPDPDNELKLFQNALDFADLRVRDCMVPRVDIEAVDIDDISIEQLTARFVDTQYSRIFVWRKSIDNIIGYVNSKTLFTRPVKVSDAVMEVSFVPETMSLQAVLQNFIRHRSNVAVVIDEFGGTAGIISLEDVLEQIFGEIEDEHDVPDLTEKQVGAD
;
A
#
# COMPACT_ATOMS: atom_id res chain seq x y z
N ASN A 1 -26.39 -10.75 -42.32
CA ASN A 1 -27.57 -10.92 -41.44
C ASN A 1 -28.48 -12.08 -41.80
N PHE A 2 -28.14 -12.86 -42.85
CA PHE A 2 -28.90 -14.04 -43.30
C PHE A 2 -28.81 -15.18 -42.27
N TYR A 3 -27.65 -15.38 -41.67
CA TYR A 3 -27.39 -16.41 -40.64
C TYR A 3 -28.28 -16.26 -39.39
N TYR A 4 -28.50 -15.05 -38.91
CA TYR A 4 -29.40 -14.81 -37.77
C TYR A 4 -30.85 -15.19 -38.04
N ARG A 5 -31.33 -14.97 -39.24
CA ARG A 5 -32.72 -15.31 -39.63
C ARG A 5 -32.98 -16.81 -39.70
N VAL A 6 -31.96 -17.58 -40.08
CA VAL A 6 -32.07 -19.05 -40.23
C VAL A 6 -31.82 -19.76 -38.90
N PHE A 7 -30.82 -19.31 -38.12
CA PHE A 7 -30.44 -19.98 -36.87
C PHE A 7 -31.27 -19.52 -35.65
N ALA A 8 -31.80 -18.32 -35.64
CA ALA A 8 -32.59 -17.82 -34.52
C ALA A 8 -33.78 -18.72 -34.15
N PRO A 9 -34.63 -19.18 -35.08
CA PRO A 9 -35.77 -20.04 -34.75
C PRO A 9 -35.33 -21.41 -34.21
N VAL A 10 -34.20 -21.94 -34.66
CA VAL A 10 -33.67 -23.23 -34.20
C VAL A 10 -33.13 -23.07 -32.76
N ILE A 11 -32.42 -21.99 -32.47
CA ILE A 11 -31.94 -21.69 -31.13
C ILE A 11 -33.13 -21.46 -30.18
N TYR A 12 -34.13 -20.75 -30.63
CA TYR A 12 -35.33 -20.48 -29.83
C TYR A 12 -36.15 -21.74 -29.53
N PHE A 13 -36.21 -22.67 -30.48
CA PHE A 13 -36.85 -23.99 -30.29
C PHE A 13 -36.09 -24.80 -29.20
N PHE A 14 -34.77 -24.89 -29.28
CA PHE A 14 -33.98 -25.56 -28.25
C PHE A 14 -34.06 -24.86 -26.89
N TYR A 15 -34.11 -23.53 -26.85
CA TYR A 15 -34.28 -22.79 -25.63
C TYR A 15 -35.61 -23.13 -24.93
N ILE A 16 -36.75 -23.14 -25.67
CA ILE A 16 -38.04 -23.52 -25.12
C ILE A 16 -38.06 -24.96 -24.63
N LEU A 17 -37.41 -25.86 -25.37
CA LEU A 17 -37.39 -27.30 -25.03
C LEU A 17 -36.51 -27.57 -23.78
N LEU A 18 -35.40 -26.86 -23.66
CA LEU A 18 -34.42 -27.06 -22.56
C LEU A 18 -34.78 -26.26 -21.31
N TYR A 19 -35.52 -25.16 -21.44
CA TYR A 19 -35.87 -24.28 -20.32
C TYR A 19 -36.58 -25.00 -19.15
N PRO A 20 -37.63 -25.85 -19.38
CA PRO A 20 -38.26 -26.56 -18.28
C PRO A 20 -37.35 -27.57 -17.61
N ILE A 21 -36.43 -28.20 -18.34
CA ILE A 21 -35.45 -29.12 -17.80
C ILE A 21 -34.48 -28.39 -16.89
N ALA A 22 -33.95 -27.24 -17.33
CA ALA A 22 -33.07 -26.41 -16.52
C ALA A 22 -33.76 -25.90 -15.24
N ARG A 23 -35.03 -25.50 -15.32
CA ARG A 23 -35.81 -25.13 -14.13
C ARG A 23 -36.04 -26.29 -13.18
N LEU A 24 -36.31 -27.49 -13.69
CA LEU A 24 -36.53 -28.68 -12.88
C LEU A 24 -35.25 -29.06 -12.11
N THR A 25 -34.08 -29.02 -12.77
CA THR A 25 -32.80 -29.28 -12.12
C THR A 25 -32.45 -28.26 -11.02
N THR A 26 -32.75 -26.98 -11.26
CA THR A 26 -32.58 -25.92 -10.27
C THR A 26 -33.48 -26.12 -9.04
N LEU A 27 -34.76 -26.51 -9.25
CA LEU A 27 -35.70 -26.78 -8.16
C LEU A 27 -35.27 -28.00 -7.32
N ILE A 28 -34.81 -29.06 -7.98
CA ILE A 28 -34.31 -30.27 -7.29
C ILE A 28 -33.06 -29.92 -6.46
N SER A 29 -32.12 -29.20 -7.06
CA SER A 29 -30.91 -28.75 -6.37
C SER A 29 -31.20 -27.89 -5.14
N GLN A 30 -32.11 -26.91 -5.27
CA GLN A 30 -32.57 -26.07 -4.16
C GLN A 30 -33.29 -26.88 -3.08
N GLY A 31 -34.07 -27.89 -3.46
CA GLY A 31 -34.73 -28.79 -2.53
C GLY A 31 -33.75 -29.59 -1.70
N ILE A 32 -32.73 -30.16 -2.34
CA ILE A 32 -31.65 -30.91 -1.69
C ILE A 32 -30.84 -30.02 -0.74
N LEU A 33 -30.50 -28.81 -1.17
CA LEU A 33 -29.74 -27.87 -0.35
C LEU A 33 -30.53 -27.38 0.87
N ARG A 34 -31.85 -27.19 0.75
CA ARG A 34 -32.74 -26.88 1.88
C ARG A 34 -32.82 -28.04 2.88
N LEU A 35 -32.86 -29.29 2.37
CA LEU A 35 -32.89 -30.48 3.21
C LEU A 35 -31.58 -30.67 4.01
N LEU A 36 -30.44 -30.24 3.43
CA LEU A 36 -29.14 -30.26 4.06
C LEU A 36 -28.85 -29.05 4.99
N GLY A 37 -29.86 -28.19 5.25
CA GLY A 37 -29.77 -27.09 6.21
C GLY A 37 -28.94 -25.88 5.78
N ARG A 38 -28.50 -25.82 4.51
CA ARG A 38 -27.85 -24.63 3.95
C ARG A 38 -28.89 -23.71 3.32
N ARG A 39 -29.11 -22.54 3.90
CA ARG A 39 -29.85 -21.46 3.25
C ARG A 39 -28.97 -20.89 2.13
N VAL A 40 -29.32 -21.20 0.90
CA VAL A 40 -28.78 -20.49 -0.26
C VAL A 40 -29.69 -19.29 -0.49
N ASP A 41 -29.22 -18.09 -0.16
CA ASP A 41 -29.87 -16.85 -0.59
C ASP A 41 -29.72 -16.76 -2.11
N VAL A 42 -30.82 -16.99 -2.81
CA VAL A 42 -30.96 -16.84 -4.26
C VAL A 42 -31.35 -15.38 -4.58
N SER A 43 -30.72 -14.43 -3.92
CA SER A 43 -30.61 -13.06 -4.42
C SER A 43 -29.41 -13.08 -5.35
N GLY A 44 -29.65 -12.81 -6.65
CA GLY A 44 -28.72 -13.07 -7.73
C GLY A 44 -27.25 -12.76 -7.41
N PRO A 45 -26.32 -13.50 -7.98
CA PRO A 45 -24.93 -13.32 -7.67
C PRO A 45 -24.50 -11.95 -8.19
N GLU A 46 -24.37 -10.97 -7.30
CA GLU A 46 -23.22 -10.10 -7.46
C GLU A 46 -22.04 -11.06 -7.33
N PRO A 47 -21.17 -11.16 -8.32
CA PRO A 47 -19.95 -11.90 -8.18
C PRO A 47 -19.15 -11.20 -7.07
N VAL A 48 -19.31 -11.66 -5.83
CA VAL A 48 -18.35 -11.34 -4.78
C VAL A 48 -17.11 -12.12 -5.18
N PHE A 49 -16.33 -11.53 -6.06
CA PHE A 49 -14.98 -12.00 -6.34
C PHE A 49 -14.24 -11.93 -5.01
N ASN A 50 -14.05 -13.08 -4.40
CA ASN A 50 -13.19 -13.20 -3.24
C ASN A 50 -11.75 -12.90 -3.71
N ARG A 51 -10.93 -12.33 -2.83
CA ARG A 51 -9.48 -12.12 -3.08
C ARG A 51 -8.83 -13.37 -3.68
N ASP A 52 -9.16 -14.53 -3.15
CA ASP A 52 -8.64 -15.82 -3.59
C ASP A 52 -9.07 -16.19 -5.02
N ASP A 53 -10.29 -15.82 -5.44
CA ASP A 53 -10.79 -16.05 -6.80
C ASP A 53 -10.10 -15.14 -7.81
N LEU A 54 -9.79 -13.89 -7.41
CA LEU A 54 -9.03 -12.95 -8.22
C LEU A 54 -7.57 -13.38 -8.36
N ALA A 55 -6.93 -13.80 -7.26
CA ALA A 55 -5.56 -14.32 -7.29
C ALA A 55 -5.46 -15.56 -8.21
N ALA A 56 -6.42 -16.49 -8.13
CA ALA A 56 -6.46 -17.68 -8.98
C ALA A 56 -6.69 -17.35 -10.47
N LEU A 57 -7.49 -16.29 -10.78
CA LEU A 57 -7.70 -15.83 -12.17
C LEU A 57 -6.43 -15.18 -12.74
N LEU A 58 -5.66 -14.50 -11.90
CA LEU A 58 -4.42 -13.86 -12.31
C LEU A 58 -3.32 -14.89 -12.56
N GLU A 59 -3.22 -15.95 -11.73
CA GLU A 59 -2.30 -17.06 -11.98
C GLU A 59 -2.62 -17.83 -13.27
N THR A 60 -3.91 -17.90 -13.65
CA THR A 60 -4.34 -18.64 -14.85
C THR A 60 -4.13 -17.85 -16.14
N ASN A 61 -4.11 -16.51 -16.09
CA ASN A 61 -3.96 -15.65 -17.28
C ASN A 61 -2.49 -15.37 -17.70
N ASN A 62 -1.51 -15.87 -16.98
CA ASN A 62 -0.07 -15.68 -17.26
C ASN A 62 0.43 -16.35 -18.57
N THR A 63 -0.46 -16.75 -19.49
CA THR A 63 -0.07 -17.50 -20.70
C THR A 63 -0.08 -16.69 -21.99
N GLU A 64 -0.49 -15.42 -22.02
CA GLU A 64 -0.53 -14.65 -23.29
C GLU A 64 0.14 -13.26 -23.17
N GLN A 65 1.34 -13.20 -23.68
CA GLN A 65 2.09 -12.10 -24.35
C GLN A 65 1.64 -10.64 -24.12
N HIS A 66 2.11 -10.02 -23.02
CA HIS A 66 2.31 -8.58 -22.94
C HIS A 66 3.72 -8.28 -22.40
N PRO A 67 4.35 -7.15 -22.79
CA PRO A 67 5.72 -6.83 -22.40
C PRO A 67 5.81 -6.29 -20.96
N ASP A 68 5.48 -7.02 -19.97
CA ASP A 68 5.70 -7.00 -18.53
C ASP A 68 4.45 -7.39 -17.72
N PRO A 69 3.90 -8.58 -17.89
CA PRO A 69 2.74 -9.02 -17.11
C PRO A 69 3.07 -9.20 -15.62
N ASP A 70 4.35 -9.38 -15.28
CA ASP A 70 4.79 -9.59 -13.89
C ASP A 70 4.65 -8.33 -13.03
N ASN A 71 4.86 -7.14 -13.59
CA ASN A 71 4.74 -5.88 -12.85
C ASN A 71 3.28 -5.48 -12.61
N GLU A 72 2.41 -5.65 -13.59
CA GLU A 72 0.99 -5.35 -13.43
C GLU A 72 0.33 -6.27 -12.40
N LEU A 73 0.73 -7.56 -12.40
CA LEU A 73 0.24 -8.54 -11.44
C LEU A 73 0.70 -8.23 -10.02
N LYS A 74 1.99 -7.90 -9.85
CA LYS A 74 2.56 -7.48 -8.57
C LYS A 74 1.87 -6.23 -8.02
N LEU A 75 1.66 -5.20 -8.87
CA LEU A 75 0.97 -3.98 -8.48
C LEU A 75 -0.45 -4.27 -7.99
N PHE A 76 -1.17 -5.15 -8.69
CA PHE A 76 -2.52 -5.52 -8.28
C PHE A 76 -2.52 -6.29 -6.95
N GLN A 77 -1.58 -7.21 -6.76
CA GLN A 77 -1.42 -7.98 -5.53
C GLN A 77 -1.05 -7.07 -4.36
N ASN A 78 -0.09 -6.17 -4.55
CA ASN A 78 0.29 -5.17 -3.55
C ASN A 78 -0.91 -4.27 -3.16
N ALA A 79 -1.72 -3.85 -4.13
CA ALA A 79 -2.91 -3.03 -3.86
C ALA A 79 -3.98 -3.78 -3.04
N LEU A 80 -4.10 -5.10 -3.22
CA LEU A 80 -4.99 -5.93 -2.39
C LEU A 80 -4.44 -6.06 -0.95
N ASP A 81 -3.14 -6.31 -0.81
CA ASP A 81 -2.48 -6.48 0.49
C ASP A 81 -2.43 -5.17 1.27
N PHE A 82 -2.26 -4.04 0.57
CA PHE A 82 -2.24 -2.69 1.16
C PHE A 82 -3.44 -2.40 2.06
N ALA A 83 -4.61 -2.96 1.76
CA ALA A 83 -5.82 -2.73 2.56
C ALA A 83 -5.72 -3.31 3.98
N ASP A 84 -4.88 -4.32 4.20
CA ASP A 84 -4.70 -5.00 5.48
C ASP A 84 -3.48 -4.50 6.27
N LEU A 85 -2.55 -3.78 5.61
CA LEU A 85 -1.35 -3.26 6.22
C LEU A 85 -1.64 -2.14 7.24
N ARG A 86 -0.84 -2.12 8.30
CA ARG A 86 -0.86 -1.10 9.35
C ARG A 86 0.43 -0.29 9.35
N VAL A 87 0.39 0.87 9.97
CA VAL A 87 1.54 1.79 10.09
C VAL A 87 2.77 1.08 10.64
N ARG A 88 2.61 0.26 11.69
CA ARG A 88 3.73 -0.48 12.32
C ARG A 88 4.46 -1.45 11.38
N ASP A 89 3.79 -1.90 10.31
CA ASP A 89 4.34 -2.87 9.37
C ASP A 89 5.29 -2.21 8.35
N CYS A 90 5.19 -0.87 8.18
CA CYS A 90 5.90 -0.11 7.14
C CYS A 90 6.61 1.16 7.66
N MET A 91 6.50 1.47 8.96
CA MET A 91 7.16 2.64 9.54
C MET A 91 8.67 2.45 9.65
N VAL A 92 9.41 3.55 9.58
CA VAL A 92 10.80 3.60 10.01
C VAL A 92 10.82 3.54 11.54
N PRO A 93 11.46 2.52 12.15
CA PRO A 93 11.45 2.38 13.60
C PRO A 93 12.21 3.51 14.30
N ARG A 94 11.89 3.75 15.58
CA ARG A 94 12.47 4.80 16.42
C ARG A 94 14.01 4.83 16.41
N VAL A 95 14.64 3.67 16.36
CA VAL A 95 16.11 3.54 16.42
C VAL A 95 16.80 4.08 15.17
N ASP A 96 16.09 4.14 14.07
CA ASP A 96 16.58 4.58 12.76
C ASP A 96 16.17 6.02 12.42
N ILE A 97 15.46 6.70 13.34
CA ILE A 97 15.05 8.09 13.12
C ILE A 97 16.25 9.01 13.26
N GLU A 98 16.55 9.77 12.20
CA GLU A 98 17.48 10.88 12.29
C GLU A 98 16.80 12.08 12.96
N ALA A 99 17.20 12.38 14.20
CA ALA A 99 16.58 13.41 15.02
C ALA A 99 17.59 14.14 15.90
N VAL A 100 17.29 15.41 16.22
CA VAL A 100 18.18 16.30 16.99
C VAL A 100 17.43 16.97 18.14
N ASP A 101 18.18 17.31 19.21
CA ASP A 101 17.64 18.10 20.31
C ASP A 101 17.61 19.59 19.92
N ILE A 102 16.44 20.23 20.05
CA ILE A 102 16.27 21.65 19.72
C ILE A 102 17.08 22.55 20.65
N ASP A 103 17.31 22.13 21.87
CA ASP A 103 17.96 22.95 22.89
C ASP A 103 19.50 22.88 22.78
N ASP A 104 20.05 21.86 22.09
CA ASP A 104 21.50 21.61 21.99
C ASP A 104 22.09 21.87 20.60
N ILE A 105 21.26 22.03 19.55
CA ILE A 105 21.76 22.12 18.17
C ILE A 105 21.77 23.55 17.63
N SER A 106 22.88 23.94 16.98
CA SER A 106 22.96 25.18 16.20
C SER A 106 22.55 24.97 14.74
N ILE A 107 22.29 26.09 14.01
CA ILE A 107 21.98 26.05 12.58
C ILE A 107 23.13 25.48 11.74
N GLU A 108 24.38 25.80 12.11
CA GLU A 108 25.58 25.31 11.45
C GLU A 108 25.72 23.79 11.61
N GLN A 109 25.52 23.28 12.83
CA GLN A 109 25.55 21.85 13.12
C GLN A 109 24.42 21.10 12.41
N LEU A 110 23.22 21.67 12.41
CA LEU A 110 22.07 21.08 11.68
C LEU A 110 22.35 21.04 10.18
N THR A 111 22.97 22.10 9.62
CA THR A 111 23.36 22.13 8.20
C THR A 111 24.40 21.07 7.88
N ALA A 112 25.42 20.91 8.74
CA ALA A 112 26.42 19.85 8.58
C ALA A 112 25.74 18.46 8.62
N ARG A 113 24.79 18.24 9.55
CA ARG A 113 24.06 16.99 9.66
C ARG A 113 23.29 16.64 8.39
N PHE A 114 22.63 17.64 7.74
CA PHE A 114 21.98 17.42 6.44
C PHE A 114 22.95 17.04 5.33
N VAL A 115 24.15 17.61 5.34
CA VAL A 115 25.19 17.28 4.36
C VAL A 115 25.72 15.84 4.58
N ASP A 116 25.92 15.46 5.83
CA ASP A 116 26.49 14.16 6.19
C ASP A 116 25.47 13.02 5.95
N THR A 117 24.20 13.22 6.33
CA THR A 117 23.18 12.18 6.25
C THR A 117 22.48 12.11 4.90
N GLN A 118 22.56 13.19 4.09
CA GLN A 118 21.84 13.34 2.80
C GLN A 118 20.31 13.23 2.92
N TYR A 119 19.76 13.24 4.13
CA TYR A 119 18.31 13.21 4.31
C TYR A 119 17.65 14.52 3.91
N SER A 120 16.42 14.47 3.43
CA SER A 120 15.61 15.65 3.09
C SER A 120 14.98 16.29 4.33
N ARG A 121 14.80 15.52 5.41
CA ARG A 121 14.15 15.93 6.66
C ARG A 121 14.92 15.37 7.85
N ILE A 122 15.09 16.19 8.90
CA ILE A 122 15.62 15.80 10.20
C ILE A 122 14.58 16.14 11.24
N PHE A 123 14.23 15.19 12.10
CA PHE A 123 13.25 15.41 13.16
C PHE A 123 13.85 16.18 14.31
N VAL A 124 12.99 16.90 15.02
CA VAL A 124 13.41 17.74 16.16
C VAL A 124 12.60 17.34 17.37
N TRP A 125 13.30 17.01 18.44
CA TRP A 125 12.70 16.65 19.71
C TRP A 125 13.12 17.62 20.82
N ARG A 126 12.43 17.58 21.96
CA ARG A 126 12.77 18.35 23.15
C ARG A 126 12.73 17.45 24.39
N LYS A 127 13.80 17.41 25.16
CA LYS A 127 14.02 16.61 26.37
C LYS A 127 14.18 15.10 26.11
N SER A 128 13.38 14.52 25.27
CA SER A 128 13.41 13.10 24.91
C SER A 128 12.92 12.92 23.48
N ILE A 129 13.43 11.90 22.81
CA ILE A 129 12.96 11.48 21.45
C ILE A 129 11.48 11.06 21.46
N ASP A 130 10.90 10.78 22.63
CA ASP A 130 9.46 10.55 22.77
C ASP A 130 8.63 11.84 22.60
N ASN A 131 9.28 13.00 22.66
CA ASN A 131 8.64 14.29 22.48
C ASN A 131 9.16 14.98 21.22
N ILE A 132 8.86 14.42 20.07
CA ILE A 132 9.11 15.06 18.78
C ILE A 132 8.17 16.26 18.63
N ILE A 133 8.74 17.44 18.37
CA ILE A 133 8.00 18.70 18.25
C ILE A 133 7.78 19.10 16.79
N GLY A 134 8.48 18.46 15.86
CA GLY A 134 8.38 18.72 14.43
C GLY A 134 9.58 18.20 13.66
N TYR A 135 9.78 18.72 12.48
CA TYR A 135 10.94 18.41 11.64
C TYR A 135 11.44 19.66 10.91
N VAL A 136 12.70 19.65 10.53
CA VAL A 136 13.28 20.66 9.62
C VAL A 136 13.45 20.02 8.25
N ASN A 137 13.08 20.74 7.21
CA ASN A 137 13.36 20.36 5.83
C ASN A 137 14.65 21.03 5.36
N SER A 138 15.53 20.31 4.66
CA SER A 138 16.79 20.85 4.14
C SER A 138 16.59 22.13 3.30
N LYS A 139 15.47 22.23 2.57
CA LYS A 139 15.11 23.42 1.78
C LYS A 139 14.84 24.66 2.64
N THR A 140 14.38 24.49 3.89
CA THR A 140 14.10 25.59 4.80
C THR A 140 15.38 26.34 5.19
N LEU A 141 16.53 25.65 5.19
CA LEU A 141 17.83 26.29 5.49
C LEU A 141 18.24 27.34 4.46
N PHE A 142 17.76 27.25 3.23
CA PHE A 142 18.00 28.30 2.21
C PHE A 142 17.38 29.65 2.56
N THR A 143 16.36 29.69 3.43
CA THR A 143 15.77 30.94 3.95
C THR A 143 16.64 31.62 4.99
N ARG A 144 17.75 30.98 5.39
CA ARG A 144 18.71 31.46 6.42
C ARG A 144 18.05 31.78 7.75
N PRO A 145 17.38 30.82 8.40
CA PRO A 145 16.78 31.05 9.70
C PRO A 145 17.86 31.39 10.74
N VAL A 146 17.50 32.25 11.70
CA VAL A 146 18.45 32.67 12.75
C VAL A 146 18.55 31.60 13.86
N LYS A 147 17.46 30.91 14.11
CA LYS A 147 17.38 29.82 15.13
C LYS A 147 16.77 28.58 14.49
N VAL A 148 17.12 27.41 15.04
CA VAL A 148 16.53 26.15 14.62
C VAL A 148 15.01 26.15 14.80
N SER A 149 14.51 26.78 15.89
CA SER A 149 13.07 26.92 16.14
C SER A 149 12.31 27.60 15.02
N ASP A 150 12.95 28.50 14.27
CA ASP A 150 12.32 29.26 13.19
C ASP A 150 12.17 28.40 11.90
N ALA A 151 12.92 27.30 11.83
CA ALA A 151 12.93 26.36 10.71
C ALA A 151 12.05 25.13 10.98
N VAL A 152 11.60 24.91 12.22
CA VAL A 152 10.79 23.73 12.59
C VAL A 152 9.41 23.83 11.97
N MET A 153 9.02 22.79 11.27
CA MET A 153 7.69 22.58 10.70
C MET A 153 6.89 21.63 11.58
N GLU A 154 5.60 21.88 11.74
CA GLU A 154 4.71 20.99 12.48
C GLU A 154 4.60 19.62 11.81
N VAL A 155 4.46 18.57 12.61
CA VAL A 155 4.27 17.20 12.17
C VAL A 155 2.97 16.63 12.74
N SER A 156 2.30 15.80 11.96
CA SER A 156 1.11 15.06 12.42
C SER A 156 1.52 13.80 13.19
N PHE A 157 0.63 13.34 14.08
CA PHE A 157 0.83 12.11 14.85
C PHE A 157 -0.22 11.08 14.47
N VAL A 158 0.21 9.83 14.30
CA VAL A 158 -0.67 8.71 13.97
C VAL A 158 -0.35 7.51 14.86
N PRO A 159 -1.35 6.74 15.32
CA PRO A 159 -1.10 5.53 16.10
C PRO A 159 -0.55 4.42 15.20
N GLU A 160 0.34 3.59 15.73
CA GLU A 160 0.96 2.47 15.01
C GLU A 160 -0.06 1.42 14.52
N THR A 161 -1.23 1.33 15.15
CA THR A 161 -2.32 0.43 14.79
C THR A 161 -3.21 0.93 13.66
N MET A 162 -3.02 2.19 13.21
CA MET A 162 -3.78 2.78 12.10
C MET A 162 -3.51 2.04 10.79
N SER A 163 -4.54 1.87 9.93
CA SER A 163 -4.35 1.30 8.60
C SER A 163 -3.60 2.26 7.68
N LEU A 164 -2.75 1.73 6.78
CA LEU A 164 -2.04 2.55 5.80
C LEU A 164 -2.98 3.34 4.90
N GLN A 165 -4.14 2.78 4.56
CA GLN A 165 -5.17 3.49 3.81
C GLN A 165 -5.65 4.76 4.52
N ALA A 166 -5.84 4.70 5.84
CA ALA A 166 -6.25 5.86 6.63
C ALA A 166 -5.13 6.91 6.72
N VAL A 167 -3.86 6.48 6.83
CA VAL A 167 -2.70 7.38 6.80
C VAL A 167 -2.59 8.08 5.46
N LEU A 168 -2.72 7.34 4.35
CA LEU A 168 -2.71 7.92 3.01
C LEU A 168 -3.80 9.00 2.84
N GLN A 169 -5.02 8.72 3.31
CA GLN A 169 -6.10 9.70 3.30
C GLN A 169 -5.78 10.94 4.15
N ASN A 170 -5.13 10.75 5.32
CA ASN A 170 -4.68 11.86 6.17
C ASN A 170 -3.64 12.72 5.46
N PHE A 171 -2.64 12.11 4.82
CA PHE A 171 -1.62 12.84 4.06
C PHE A 171 -2.23 13.68 2.94
N ILE A 172 -3.14 13.09 2.16
CA ILE A 172 -3.83 13.81 1.07
C ILE A 172 -4.68 14.97 1.63
N ARG A 173 -5.45 14.74 2.70
CA ARG A 173 -6.35 15.73 3.29
C ARG A 173 -5.60 16.92 3.88
N HIS A 174 -4.51 16.66 4.61
CA HIS A 174 -3.75 17.69 5.30
C HIS A 174 -2.57 18.23 4.49
N ARG A 175 -2.34 17.69 3.28
CA ARG A 175 -1.19 18.01 2.42
C ARG A 175 0.14 17.85 3.15
N SER A 176 0.24 16.84 3.99
CA SER A 176 1.45 16.44 4.70
C SER A 176 2.07 15.22 4.01
N ASN A 177 3.38 15.05 4.18
CA ASN A 177 4.13 13.95 3.56
C ASN A 177 4.82 13.08 4.62
N VAL A 178 4.66 13.39 5.90
CA VAL A 178 5.30 12.68 6.99
C VAL A 178 4.47 12.77 8.26
N ALA A 179 4.51 11.72 9.08
CA ALA A 179 3.88 11.68 10.38
C ALA A 179 4.79 10.96 11.39
N VAL A 180 4.70 11.35 12.65
CA VAL A 180 5.29 10.63 13.77
C VAL A 180 4.32 9.54 14.21
N VAL A 181 4.84 8.34 14.39
CA VAL A 181 4.06 7.19 14.85
C VAL A 181 4.19 7.08 16.36
N ILE A 182 3.05 6.96 17.03
CA ILE A 182 2.99 6.84 18.49
C ILE A 182 2.50 5.46 18.91
N ASP A 183 3.11 4.95 19.99
CA ASP A 183 2.71 3.69 20.63
C ASP A 183 1.52 3.87 21.59
N GLU A 184 1.09 2.78 22.26
CA GLU A 184 -0.02 2.78 23.20
C GLU A 184 0.27 3.59 24.48
N PHE A 185 1.53 3.86 24.78
CA PHE A 185 1.97 4.61 25.94
C PHE A 185 2.18 6.09 25.65
N GLY A 186 2.01 6.50 24.40
CA GLY A 186 2.22 7.87 23.94
C GLY A 186 3.69 8.20 23.64
N GLY A 187 4.57 7.21 23.57
CA GLY A 187 5.95 7.34 23.13
C GLY A 187 6.06 7.32 21.60
N THR A 188 7.23 7.75 21.09
CA THR A 188 7.51 7.65 19.66
C THR A 188 7.91 6.21 19.31
N ALA A 189 7.08 5.53 18.52
CA ALA A 189 7.36 4.21 17.96
C ALA A 189 8.22 4.29 16.68
N GLY A 190 8.00 5.33 15.87
CA GLY A 190 8.66 5.50 14.59
C GLY A 190 8.22 6.75 13.84
N ILE A 191 8.50 6.78 12.57
CA ILE A 191 8.00 7.76 11.61
C ILE A 191 7.47 7.03 10.37
N ILE A 192 6.57 7.67 9.64
CA ILE A 192 6.09 7.16 8.36
C ILE A 192 5.99 8.32 7.37
N SER A 193 6.49 8.11 6.16
CA SER A 193 6.39 9.07 5.06
C SER A 193 5.33 8.66 4.05
N LEU A 194 4.95 9.59 3.17
CA LEU A 194 4.08 9.30 2.04
C LEU A 194 4.79 8.35 1.06
N GLU A 195 6.08 8.50 0.93
CA GLU A 195 6.95 7.67 0.11
C GLU A 195 6.86 6.19 0.58
N ASP A 196 7.01 5.90 1.89
CA ASP A 196 6.90 4.55 2.46
C ASP A 196 5.52 3.93 2.20
N VAL A 197 4.45 4.74 2.29
CA VAL A 197 3.08 4.29 2.03
C VAL A 197 2.88 3.95 0.55
N LEU A 198 3.43 4.75 -0.36
CA LEU A 198 3.31 4.52 -1.80
C LEU A 198 4.15 3.32 -2.26
N GLU A 199 5.30 3.09 -1.65
CA GLU A 199 6.15 1.94 -1.91
C GLU A 199 5.42 0.61 -1.66
N GLN A 200 4.54 0.55 -0.65
CA GLN A 200 3.74 -0.65 -0.40
C GLN A 200 2.73 -0.96 -1.53
N ILE A 201 2.36 0.03 -2.32
CA ILE A 201 1.45 -0.15 -3.46
C ILE A 201 2.25 -0.45 -4.73
N PHE A 202 3.27 0.37 -5.01
CA PHE A 202 4.01 0.32 -6.27
C PHE A 202 5.19 -0.66 -6.25
N GLY A 203 5.64 -1.10 -5.05
CA GLY A 203 6.92 -1.78 -4.86
C GLY A 203 8.10 -0.81 -4.94
N GLU A 204 9.31 -1.33 -4.81
CA GLU A 204 10.52 -0.54 -5.07
C GLU A 204 10.45 -0.02 -6.52
N ILE A 205 10.46 1.30 -6.68
CA ILE A 205 10.53 1.94 -7.99
C ILE A 205 12.00 1.87 -8.40
N GLU A 206 12.37 0.80 -9.12
CA GLU A 206 13.69 0.72 -9.74
C GLU A 206 13.80 1.84 -10.77
N ASP A 207 14.70 2.77 -10.54
CA ASP A 207 15.04 3.79 -11.54
C ASP A 207 15.82 3.09 -12.67
N GLU A 208 15.50 3.37 -13.93
CA GLU A 208 16.18 2.77 -15.12
C GLU A 208 17.71 3.01 -15.11
N HIS A 209 18.22 3.75 -14.13
CA HIS A 209 19.62 4.09 -13.91
C HIS A 209 20.25 3.46 -12.68
N ASP A 210 19.52 2.65 -11.91
CA ASP A 210 20.09 1.91 -10.79
C ASP A 210 21.02 0.82 -11.34
N VAL A 211 22.31 1.09 -11.25
CA VAL A 211 23.35 0.12 -11.56
C VAL A 211 23.23 -1.00 -10.49
N PRO A 212 22.99 -2.27 -10.90
CA PRO A 212 22.88 -3.35 -9.95
C PRO A 212 24.16 -3.38 -9.09
N ASP A 213 24.00 -3.34 -7.78
CA ASP A 213 25.09 -3.49 -6.80
C ASP A 213 25.78 -4.83 -7.10
N LEU A 214 26.91 -4.75 -7.79
CA LEU A 214 27.77 -5.88 -8.05
C LEU A 214 28.40 -6.29 -6.71
N THR A 215 27.72 -7.18 -5.98
CA THR A 215 28.34 -7.88 -4.86
C THR A 215 29.46 -8.73 -5.41
N GLU A 216 30.70 -8.22 -5.31
CA GLU A 216 31.90 -9.01 -5.56
C GLU A 216 31.95 -10.19 -4.56
N LYS A 217 31.50 -11.36 -5.01
CA LYS A 217 31.78 -12.61 -4.31
C LYS A 217 33.24 -12.95 -4.56
N GLN A 218 34.10 -12.71 -3.57
CA GLN A 218 35.47 -13.19 -3.58
C GLN A 218 35.45 -14.73 -3.58
N VAL A 219 35.64 -15.30 -4.77
CA VAL A 219 35.84 -16.75 -4.92
C VAL A 219 37.28 -17.01 -4.48
N GLY A 220 37.44 -17.66 -3.33
CA GLY A 220 38.75 -18.05 -2.79
C GLY A 220 39.52 -18.86 -3.83
N ALA A 221 40.76 -18.46 -4.03
CA ALA A 221 41.73 -19.24 -4.78
C ALA A 221 42.22 -20.42 -3.90
N ASP A 222 42.11 -21.64 -4.44
CA ASP A 222 42.86 -22.80 -4.00
C ASP A 222 44.34 -22.69 -4.43
#